data_7a5edc59bebcbb5614c72abcb7ef4986
#
_entry.id   7a5edc59bebcbb5614c72abcb7ef4986
#
_cell.length_a   1.000
_cell.length_b   1.000
_cell.length_c   1.000
_cell.angle_alpha   90.00
_cell.angle_beta   90.00
_cell.angle_gamma   90.00
#
_symmetry.space_group_name_H-M   'P 1'
#
loop_
_entity.id
_entity.type
_entity.pdbx_description
1 polymer ?
#
loop_
_entity_poly.entity_id
_entity_poly.type
_entity_poly.pdbx_seq_one_letter_code
_entity_poly.pdbx_strand_id
1 'polypeptide(L)' 'MKNLRLIPDIHRQQKIIKATFAYDRELIALIKSQKSARWSQSLQSWYFPKKDFQLNRFYQSFKGKAFIDYTQLQKKSL' A
#
# COMPACT_ATOMS: atom_id res chain seq x y z
N MET A 1 0.23 5.26 17.42
CA MET A 1 -0.08 4.26 16.40
C MET A 1 0.61 4.60 15.09
N LYS A 2 1.12 3.60 14.42
CA LYS A 2 1.79 3.80 13.15
C LYS A 2 0.77 4.12 12.06
N ASN A 3 1.18 4.94 11.11
CA ASN A 3 0.32 5.34 10.00
C ASN A 3 0.88 4.85 8.68
N LEU A 4 0.01 4.32 7.87
CA LEU A 4 0.35 3.88 6.52
C LEU A 4 -0.69 4.43 5.56
N ARG A 5 -0.23 5.08 4.49
CA ARG A 5 -1.12 5.70 3.52
C ARG A 5 -1.06 4.95 2.20
N LEU A 6 -2.22 4.67 1.65
CA LEU A 6 -2.33 4.05 0.33
C LEU A 6 -2.70 5.11 -0.69
N ILE A 7 -1.89 5.20 -1.74
CA ILE A 7 -2.05 6.24 -2.76
C ILE A 7 -2.13 5.56 -4.13
N PRO A 8 -3.19 5.82 -4.91
CA PRO A 8 -3.23 5.31 -6.28
C PRO A 8 -2.23 6.07 -7.14
N ASP A 9 -1.56 5.34 -8.00
CA ASP A 9 -0.55 5.95 -8.87
C ASP A 9 -0.43 5.12 -10.14
N ILE A 10 0.40 5.58 -11.06
CA ILE A 10 0.67 4.87 -12.31
C ILE A 10 2.17 4.66 -12.39
N HIS A 11 2.58 3.43 -12.66
CA HIS A 11 3.98 3.08 -12.79
C HIS A 11 4.14 2.17 -14.00
N ARG A 12 5.00 2.59 -14.94
CA ARG A 12 5.24 1.84 -16.16
C ARG A 12 3.95 1.53 -16.91
N GLN A 13 3.08 2.55 -17.00
CA GLN A 13 1.80 2.44 -17.72
C GLN A 13 0.84 1.47 -17.05
N GLN A 14 1.05 1.16 -15.79
CA GLN A 14 0.21 0.27 -15.05
C GLN A 14 -0.31 0.96 -13.79
N LYS A 15 -1.59 0.78 -13.50
CA LYS A 15 -2.17 1.33 -12.28
C LYS A 15 -1.68 0.54 -11.07
N ILE A 16 -1.22 1.25 -10.07
CA ILE A 16 -0.69 0.64 -8.85
C ILE A 16 -1.26 1.33 -7.63
N ILE A 17 -1.10 0.69 -6.48
CA ILE A 17 -1.41 1.25 -5.19
C ILE A 17 -0.09 1.37 -4.44
N LYS A 18 0.31 2.59 -4.14
CA LYS A 18 1.57 2.84 -3.46
C LYS A 18 1.33 2.93 -1.96
N ALA A 19 2.19 2.27 -1.18
CA ALA A 19 2.11 2.29 0.27
C ALA A 19 3.21 3.21 0.81
N THR A 20 2.81 4.29 1.49
CA THR A 20 3.75 5.24 2.05
C THR A 20 3.63 5.26 3.57
N PHE A 21 4.78 5.27 4.25
CA PHE A 21 4.82 5.27 5.70
C PHE A 21 6.24 5.63 6.14
N ALA A 22 6.37 6.08 7.40
CA ALA A 22 7.67 6.32 7.96
C ALA A 22 8.40 4.99 8.11
N TYR A 23 9.73 5.00 8.01
CA TYR A 23 10.50 3.77 8.11
C TYR A 23 10.12 3.01 9.38
N ASP A 24 9.79 1.74 9.22
CA ASP A 24 9.38 0.91 10.34
C ASP A 24 9.57 -0.55 9.96
N ARG A 25 10.41 -1.24 10.74
CA ARG A 25 10.73 -2.64 10.45
C ARG A 25 9.51 -3.55 10.45
N GLU A 26 8.61 -3.31 11.39
CA GLU A 26 7.42 -4.15 11.50
C GLU A 26 6.52 -3.97 10.29
N LEU A 27 6.30 -2.72 9.87
CA LEU A 27 5.49 -2.47 8.70
C LEU A 27 6.13 -3.04 7.44
N ILE A 28 7.44 -2.92 7.32
CA ILE A 28 8.14 -3.47 6.17
C ILE A 28 7.99 -4.99 6.13
N ALA A 29 8.12 -5.65 7.27
CA ALA A 29 7.96 -7.10 7.32
C ALA A 29 6.55 -7.51 6.93
N LEU A 30 5.54 -6.76 7.39
CA LEU A 30 4.15 -7.04 7.04
C LEU A 30 3.91 -6.87 5.54
N ILE A 31 4.48 -5.81 4.97
CA ILE A 31 4.32 -5.57 3.53
C ILE A 31 5.00 -6.67 2.72
N LYS A 32 6.20 -7.06 3.12
CA LYS A 32 6.92 -8.12 2.41
C LYS A 32 6.16 -9.44 2.44
N SER A 33 5.34 -9.66 3.45
CA SER A 33 4.55 -10.88 3.55
C SER A 33 3.38 -10.91 2.58
N GLN A 34 3.04 -9.79 1.97
CA GLN A 34 1.97 -9.73 0.99
C GLN A 34 2.45 -10.26 -0.35
N LYS A 35 1.67 -11.12 -0.98
CA LYS A 35 2.10 -11.79 -2.22
C LYS A 35 2.37 -10.83 -3.36
N SER A 36 1.57 -9.78 -3.47
CA SER A 36 1.68 -8.86 -4.60
C SER A 36 2.55 -7.65 -4.30
N ALA A 37 3.17 -7.59 -3.12
CA ALA A 37 4.01 -6.46 -2.74
C ALA A 37 5.27 -6.42 -3.58
N ARG A 38 5.61 -5.24 -4.09
CA ARG A 38 6.81 -5.02 -4.88
C ARG A 38 7.50 -3.76 -4.43
N TRP A 39 8.81 -3.74 -4.54
CA TRP A 39 9.60 -2.56 -4.23
C TRP A 39 9.98 -1.86 -5.52
N SER A 40 9.87 -0.54 -5.54
CA SER A 40 10.32 0.25 -6.68
C SER A 40 11.41 1.22 -6.25
N GLN A 41 12.57 1.09 -6.85
CA GLN A 41 13.66 2.01 -6.59
C GLN A 41 13.34 3.40 -7.13
N SER A 42 12.69 3.47 -8.27
CA SER A 42 12.32 4.76 -8.87
C SER A 42 11.34 5.52 -7.98
N LEU A 43 10.37 4.82 -7.44
CA LEU A 43 9.38 5.43 -6.56
C LEU A 43 9.87 5.51 -5.12
N GLN A 44 10.90 4.73 -4.79
CA GLN A 44 11.41 4.57 -3.43
C GLN A 44 10.28 4.23 -2.47
N SER A 45 9.41 3.33 -2.91
CA SER A 45 8.23 2.94 -2.14
C SER A 45 7.81 1.53 -2.49
N TRP A 46 7.11 0.91 -1.57
CA TRP A 46 6.43 -0.35 -1.83
C TRP A 46 5.15 -0.07 -2.57
N TYR A 47 4.78 -0.95 -3.48
CA TYR A 47 3.54 -0.79 -4.24
C TYR A 47 2.94 -2.15 -4.56
N PHE A 48 1.68 -2.11 -4.97
CA PHE A 48 0.92 -3.30 -5.35
C PHE A 48 0.27 -3.02 -6.69
N PRO A 49 0.36 -3.95 -7.66
CA PRO A 49 -0.44 -3.81 -8.89
C PRO A 49 -1.92 -3.73 -8.52
N LYS A 50 -2.63 -2.74 -9.06
CA LYS A 50 -4.02 -2.55 -8.69
C LYS A 50 -4.87 -3.78 -8.96
N LYS A 51 -4.60 -4.47 -10.04
CA LYS A 51 -5.36 -5.67 -10.41
C LYS A 51 -5.24 -6.80 -9.39
N ASP A 52 -4.12 -6.83 -8.66
CA ASP A 52 -3.85 -7.89 -7.68
C ASP A 52 -4.09 -7.42 -6.25
N PHE A 53 -4.41 -6.14 -6.08
CA PHE A 53 -4.55 -5.57 -4.75
C PHE A 53 -5.95 -5.80 -4.20
N GLN A 54 -6.02 -6.33 -2.98
CA GLN A 54 -7.28 -6.51 -2.29
C GLN A 54 -7.23 -5.75 -0.98
N LEU A 55 -7.96 -4.64 -0.93
CA LEU A 55 -7.93 -3.75 0.21
C LEU A 55 -8.36 -4.45 1.50
N ASN A 56 -9.40 -5.28 1.43
CA ASN A 56 -9.88 -5.97 2.63
C ASN A 56 -8.80 -6.85 3.24
N ARG A 57 -8.11 -7.62 2.42
CA ARG A 57 -7.03 -8.48 2.91
C ARG A 57 -5.90 -7.66 3.48
N PHE A 58 -5.53 -6.60 2.78
CA PHE A 58 -4.47 -5.72 3.23
C PHE A 58 -4.82 -5.12 4.58
N TYR A 59 -6.03 -4.61 4.70
CA TYR A 59 -6.49 -3.99 5.93
C TYR A 59 -6.45 -4.99 7.09
N GLN A 60 -6.91 -6.22 6.86
CA GLN A 60 -6.93 -7.23 7.90
C GLN A 60 -5.51 -7.57 8.37
N SER A 61 -4.55 -7.58 7.46
CA SER A 61 -3.17 -7.89 7.83
C SER A 61 -2.57 -6.84 8.76
N PHE A 62 -3.03 -5.59 8.65
CA PHE A 62 -2.49 -4.50 9.43
C PHE A 62 -3.38 -4.08 10.60
N LYS A 63 -4.52 -4.72 10.74
CA LYS A 63 -5.45 -4.36 11.79
C LYS A 63 -4.79 -4.54 13.16
N GLY A 64 -4.89 -3.49 13.98
CA GLY A 64 -4.26 -3.50 15.30
C GLY A 64 -2.78 -3.17 15.29
N LYS A 65 -2.17 -3.06 14.11
CA LYS A 65 -0.74 -2.76 14.02
C LYS A 65 -0.46 -1.39 13.44
N ALA A 66 -1.31 -0.94 12.55
CA ALA A 66 -1.15 0.38 11.95
C ALA A 66 -2.49 0.91 11.51
N PHE A 67 -2.58 2.23 11.47
CA PHE A 67 -3.75 2.89 10.90
C PHE A 67 -3.57 2.98 9.38
N ILE A 68 -4.52 2.44 8.64
CA ILE A 68 -4.46 2.45 7.18
C ILE A 68 -5.30 3.61 6.67
N ASP A 69 -4.66 4.57 6.04
CA ASP A 69 -5.34 5.69 5.42
C ASP A 69 -5.56 5.36 3.95
N TYR A 70 -6.77 4.96 3.62
CA TYR A 70 -7.14 4.59 2.24
C TYR A 70 -8.13 5.57 1.63
N THR A 71 -8.19 6.77 2.16
CA THR A 71 -9.14 7.78 1.65
C THR A 71 -8.87 8.11 0.19
N GLN A 72 -7.61 8.05 -0.25
CA GLN A 72 -7.27 8.30 -1.64
C GLN A 72 -7.85 7.25 -2.58
N LEU A 73 -8.00 6.02 -2.10
CA LEU A 73 -8.55 4.94 -2.92
C LEU A 73 -10.05 5.04 -3.07
N GLN A 74 -10.71 5.68 -2.12
CA GLN A 74 -12.16 5.83 -2.14
C GLN A 74 -12.61 7.07 -2.89
N LYS A 75 -11.64 7.84 -3.38
CA LYS A 75 -11.96 9.05 -4.10
C LYS A 75 -12.61 8.68 -5.43
N LYS A 76 -13.87 8.97 -5.54
CA LYS A 76 -14.60 8.69 -6.76
C LYS A 76 -14.65 9.93 -7.62
N SER A 77 -14.41 9.72 -8.90
CA SER A 77 -14.63 10.80 -9.86
C SER A 77 -16.11 10.84 -10.14
N LEU A 78 -16.66 12.00 -10.05
CA LEU A 78 -18.08 12.18 -10.34
C LEU A 78 -18.27 12.66 -11.76
#